data_7a9682ffc76d2f27c94f21c147a7e038
#
_entry.id   7a9682ffc76d2f27c94f21c147a7e038
#
_cell.length_a   1.000
_cell.length_b   1.000
_cell.length_c   1.000
_cell.angle_alpha   90.00
_cell.angle_beta   90.00
_cell.angle_gamma   90.00
#
_symmetry.space_group_name_H-M   'P 1'
#
loop_
_entity.id
_entity.type
_entity.pdbx_description
1 polymer ?
#
loop_
_entity_poly.entity_id
_entity_poly.type
_entity_poly.pdbx_seq_one_letter_code
_entity_poly.pdbx_strand_id
1 'polypeptide(L)'
;MMRLFTFELALFFGQNSNKILTFDSIMKNIIFLSLCLGFIFGCDSKSTENTKEQTSTKKDSVIVEVKKDSVAEVASTNIFNIDNQFNNITSVLSGHKGRANSLNYLFDTLTWDAHSKFIDSSWARLEKKRLQAMKDWGRKEFETASEKTKIVFYPFSGPDYLTANAFFPNADKYIMLGLEPVGKLPELTKFKKGEPSEYSNDFKKSLGDIFDKSYFITRKMQSDFQAQKVNGLLPILTFFIKRTGNEILDIKYLVRYEQDSISEVAYDFKSDERKPFGVRVDFLQDGKQKSVYYFKYDVSNKLFNDTTVFNKYINANTTNCITYIKSASYLLHAGFMSNMRDLILKNSSSIIQDDTGIPFKYFEEGKKFDVKLYGEYTRPVEDFPYLSLQKPLQEAFHRDSLKVKKMPFHLGYHWGSKKDVIIFAQKK
;
A
#
# COMPACT_ATOMS: atom_id res chain seq x y z
N MET A 1 -21.11 19.74 -16.72
CA MET A 1 -21.73 18.77 -15.79
C MET A 1 -22.09 17.43 -16.43
N MET A 2 -22.54 17.38 -17.69
CA MET A 2 -22.91 16.12 -18.37
C MET A 2 -21.74 15.21 -18.81
N ARG A 3 -20.52 15.69 -19.00
CA ARG A 3 -19.35 14.88 -19.39
C ARG A 3 -18.69 14.09 -18.24
N LEU A 4 -18.95 14.43 -17.00
CA LEU A 4 -18.40 13.73 -15.81
C LEU A 4 -19.14 12.42 -15.51
N PHE A 5 -20.44 12.34 -15.81
CA PHE A 5 -21.23 11.12 -15.55
C PHE A 5 -20.89 9.94 -16.48
N THR A 6 -20.44 10.22 -17.70
CA THR A 6 -20.05 9.18 -18.66
C THR A 6 -18.70 8.54 -18.35
N PHE A 7 -17.84 9.18 -17.57
CA PHE A 7 -16.51 8.66 -17.23
C PHE A 7 -16.54 7.69 -16.02
N GLU A 8 -17.46 7.89 -15.09
CA GLU A 8 -17.63 6.96 -13.95
C GLU A 8 -18.34 5.66 -14.33
N LEU A 9 -19.30 5.69 -15.28
CA LEU A 9 -19.98 4.46 -15.73
C LEU A 9 -19.06 3.54 -16.55
N ALA A 10 -18.06 4.06 -17.25
CA ALA A 10 -17.10 3.25 -18.00
C ALA A 10 -16.13 2.47 -17.10
N LEU A 11 -16.01 2.83 -15.82
CA LEU A 11 -15.22 2.12 -14.83
C LEU A 11 -15.93 0.90 -14.22
N PHE A 12 -17.26 0.81 -14.39
CA PHE A 12 -18.09 -0.23 -13.75
C PHE A 12 -18.41 -1.41 -14.67
N PHE A 13 -18.36 -1.23 -15.99
CA PHE A 13 -18.67 -2.30 -16.95
C PHE A 13 -17.42 -2.69 -17.73
N GLY A 14 -16.81 -3.80 -17.32
CA GLY A 14 -15.72 -4.45 -18.04
C GLY A 14 -16.13 -4.70 -19.51
N GLN A 15 -15.28 -4.26 -20.41
CA GLN A 15 -15.43 -4.44 -21.85
C GLN A 15 -15.53 -5.93 -22.21
N ASN A 16 -16.67 -6.32 -22.74
CA ASN A 16 -16.76 -7.32 -23.81
C ASN A 16 -18.05 -7.04 -24.59
N SER A 17 -17.94 -6.32 -25.66
CA SER A 17 -18.64 -6.46 -26.92
C SER A 17 -18.67 -5.15 -27.72
N ASN A 18 -18.23 -5.22 -28.96
CA ASN A 18 -18.37 -4.18 -29.99
C ASN A 18 -19.85 -3.97 -30.35
N LYS A 19 -20.59 -3.24 -29.52
CA LYS A 19 -21.87 -2.65 -29.92
C LYS A 19 -21.99 -1.28 -29.27
N ILE A 20 -21.95 -0.26 -30.10
CA ILE A 20 -22.31 1.11 -29.72
C ILE A 20 -23.80 1.12 -29.42
N LEU A 21 -24.20 1.16 -28.16
CA LEU A 21 -25.57 1.39 -27.74
C LEU A 21 -25.85 2.89 -27.82
N THR A 22 -26.91 3.25 -28.52
CA THR A 22 -27.37 4.63 -28.63
C THR A 22 -27.98 5.09 -27.29
N PHE A 23 -27.97 6.40 -27.03
CA PHE A 23 -28.50 7.02 -25.82
C PHE A 23 -29.96 6.63 -25.49
N ASP A 24 -30.77 6.40 -26.50
CA ASP A 24 -32.17 5.95 -26.36
C ASP A 24 -32.32 4.55 -25.77
N SER A 25 -31.37 3.64 -26.04
CA SER A 25 -31.40 2.26 -25.51
C SER A 25 -31.03 2.24 -24.00
N ILE A 26 -30.18 3.16 -23.55
CA ILE A 26 -29.77 3.26 -22.13
C ILE A 26 -30.92 3.82 -21.29
N MET A 27 -31.63 4.82 -21.77
CA MET A 27 -32.76 5.43 -21.03
C MET A 27 -33.94 4.46 -20.88
N LYS A 28 -34.24 3.62 -21.86
CA LYS A 28 -35.34 2.63 -21.77
C LYS A 28 -35.07 1.57 -20.70
N ASN A 29 -33.81 1.17 -20.50
CA ASN A 29 -33.43 0.19 -19.48
C ASN A 29 -33.46 0.77 -18.05
N ILE A 30 -33.19 2.05 -17.87
CA ILE A 30 -33.27 2.71 -16.56
C ILE A 30 -34.71 2.88 -16.09
N ILE A 31 -35.65 3.17 -17.02
CA ILE A 31 -37.09 3.31 -16.72
C ILE A 31 -37.69 1.95 -16.35
N PHE A 32 -37.26 0.85 -16.99
CA PHE A 32 -37.74 -0.50 -16.66
C PHE A 32 -37.29 -1.01 -15.29
N LEU A 33 -36.08 -0.63 -14.84
CA LEU A 33 -35.55 -1.00 -13.53
C LEU A 33 -36.22 -0.23 -12.37
N SER A 34 -36.71 0.98 -12.65
CA SER A 34 -37.40 1.84 -11.66
C SER A 34 -38.85 1.37 -11.36
N LEU A 35 -39.47 0.64 -12.28
CA LEU A 35 -40.84 0.15 -12.11
C LEU A 35 -40.95 -1.20 -11.39
N CYS A 36 -39.87 -1.95 -11.26
CA CYS A 36 -39.86 -3.24 -10.56
C CYS A 36 -39.58 -3.19 -9.06
N LEU A 37 -39.28 -2.00 -8.48
CA LEU A 37 -38.93 -1.81 -7.07
C LEU A 37 -40.09 -1.27 -6.20
N GLY A 38 -41.34 -1.24 -6.74
CA GLY A 38 -42.51 -0.61 -6.12
C GLY A 38 -43.46 -1.52 -5.34
N PHE A 39 -43.20 -2.81 -5.21
CA PHE A 39 -44.13 -3.73 -4.53
C PHE A 39 -43.37 -4.69 -3.61
N ILE A 40 -43.09 -4.32 -2.39
CA ILE A 40 -43.04 -5.19 -1.20
C ILE A 40 -42.90 -4.27 0.04
N PHE A 41 -44.03 -3.82 0.59
CA PHE A 41 -44.14 -3.44 2.01
C PHE A 41 -45.58 -3.77 2.45
N GLY A 42 -45.70 -4.63 3.43
CA GLY A 42 -46.93 -4.87 4.15
C GLY A 42 -46.81 -5.91 5.24
N CYS A 43 -46.96 -5.42 6.50
CA CYS A 43 -47.51 -6.09 7.71
C CYS A 43 -46.76 -7.28 8.30
N ASP A 44 -46.70 -7.52 9.60
CA ASP A 44 -47.23 -6.88 10.83
C ASP A 44 -46.56 -7.51 12.08
N SER A 45 -46.52 -6.69 13.12
CA SER A 45 -46.39 -6.90 14.56
C SER A 45 -46.47 -8.27 15.22
N LYS A 46 -45.65 -8.54 16.25
CA LYS A 46 -46.06 -8.66 17.65
C LYS A 46 -44.90 -8.86 18.65
N SER A 47 -45.00 -8.11 19.73
CA SER A 47 -44.23 -8.13 20.95
C SER A 47 -44.35 -9.40 21.77
N THR A 48 -43.33 -9.79 22.53
CA THR A 48 -43.49 -10.30 23.91
C THR A 48 -42.21 -10.06 24.71
N GLU A 49 -42.36 -9.34 25.81
CA GLU A 49 -41.46 -9.23 26.95
C GLU A 49 -41.32 -10.57 27.64
N ASN A 50 -40.12 -10.87 28.18
CA ASN A 50 -40.00 -11.55 29.46
C ASN A 50 -38.66 -11.27 30.14
N THR A 51 -38.81 -10.78 31.33
CA THR A 51 -37.85 -10.43 32.38
C THR A 51 -37.34 -11.64 33.13
N LYS A 52 -36.18 -11.54 33.76
CA LYS A 52 -35.56 -12.21 34.93
C LYS A 52 -34.19 -12.85 34.58
N GLU A 53 -33.13 -12.85 35.36
CA GLU A 53 -32.90 -12.45 36.77
C GLU A 53 -31.37 -12.39 36.98
N GLN A 54 -30.94 -11.53 37.88
CA GLN A 54 -29.55 -11.39 38.35
C GLN A 54 -29.08 -12.63 39.12
N THR A 55 -27.84 -13.03 38.92
CA THR A 55 -27.06 -13.69 39.99
C THR A 55 -25.61 -13.19 39.97
N SER A 56 -25.26 -12.51 41.04
CA SER A 56 -23.90 -12.09 41.39
C SER A 56 -23.10 -13.27 41.97
N THR A 57 -21.89 -13.49 41.50
CA THR A 57 -20.91 -14.24 42.25
C THR A 57 -19.59 -13.44 42.32
N LYS A 58 -19.29 -13.01 43.52
CA LYS A 58 -17.97 -12.55 43.97
C LYS A 58 -16.97 -13.69 43.78
N LYS A 59 -15.79 -13.39 43.25
CA LYS A 59 -14.59 -14.21 43.43
C LYS A 59 -13.46 -13.36 43.96
N ASP A 60 -12.96 -13.81 45.09
CA ASP A 60 -11.89 -13.24 45.88
C ASP A 60 -10.56 -13.16 45.11
N SER A 61 -9.87 -12.06 45.30
CA SER A 61 -8.50 -11.81 44.85
C SER A 61 -7.53 -12.50 45.83
N VAL A 62 -6.84 -13.50 45.39
CA VAL A 62 -5.64 -14.04 46.08
C VAL A 62 -4.43 -13.29 45.56
N ILE A 63 -3.82 -12.50 46.42
CA ILE A 63 -2.51 -11.87 46.19
C ILE A 63 -1.44 -12.92 46.45
N VAL A 64 -0.74 -13.34 45.39
CA VAL A 64 0.46 -14.16 45.53
C VAL A 64 1.66 -13.23 45.40
N GLU A 65 2.34 -13.04 46.52
CA GLU A 65 3.64 -12.36 46.61
C GLU A 65 4.70 -13.26 45.93
N VAL A 66 5.20 -12.87 44.76
CA VAL A 66 6.31 -13.55 44.08
C VAL A 66 7.62 -12.90 44.49
N LYS A 67 8.42 -13.65 45.23
CA LYS A 67 9.83 -13.31 45.56
C LYS A 67 10.61 -13.06 44.26
N LYS A 68 11.31 -11.97 44.26
CA LYS A 68 12.25 -11.55 43.20
C LYS A 68 13.54 -12.37 43.35
N ASP A 69 13.59 -13.50 42.65
CA ASP A 69 14.88 -14.14 42.38
C ASP A 69 15.45 -13.59 41.09
N SER A 70 16.69 -13.14 41.16
CA SER A 70 17.49 -12.61 40.07
C SER A 70 17.70 -13.70 39.00
N VAL A 71 16.84 -13.73 37.98
CA VAL A 71 17.06 -14.53 36.77
C VAL A 71 17.91 -13.69 35.83
N ALA A 72 19.15 -14.14 35.61
CA ALA A 72 19.97 -13.64 34.53
C ALA A 72 19.18 -13.71 33.22
N GLU A 73 19.06 -12.57 32.54
CA GLU A 73 18.40 -12.42 31.26
C GLU A 73 19.20 -13.21 30.21
N VAL A 74 18.85 -14.46 30.03
CA VAL A 74 19.32 -15.26 28.89
C VAL A 74 18.65 -14.64 27.67
N ALA A 75 19.37 -13.83 26.92
CA ALA A 75 18.97 -13.34 25.63
C ALA A 75 18.63 -14.57 24.77
N SER A 76 17.34 -14.86 24.62
CA SER A 76 16.85 -15.87 23.68
C SER A 76 17.19 -15.36 22.29
N THR A 77 18.25 -15.90 21.70
CA THR A 77 18.55 -15.70 20.28
C THR A 77 17.40 -16.32 19.50
N ASN A 78 16.44 -15.49 19.07
CA ASN A 78 15.39 -15.93 18.16
C ASN A 78 16.06 -16.40 16.86
N ILE A 79 16.13 -17.72 16.67
CA ILE A 79 16.65 -18.33 15.45
C ILE A 79 15.54 -18.20 14.39
N PHE A 80 15.66 -17.21 13.51
CA PHE A 80 14.73 -17.01 12.40
C PHE A 80 14.97 -18.06 11.31
N ASN A 81 13.91 -18.71 10.87
CA ASN A 81 13.98 -19.64 9.73
C ASN A 81 13.98 -18.86 8.41
N ILE A 82 15.18 -18.58 7.88
CA ILE A 82 15.38 -17.95 6.57
C ILE A 82 15.47 -18.95 5.41
N ASP A 83 15.54 -20.26 5.69
CA ASP A 83 15.48 -21.31 4.68
C ASP A 83 14.03 -21.83 4.54
N ASN A 84 13.16 -20.97 4.07
CA ASN A 84 11.76 -21.27 3.83
C ASN A 84 11.39 -21.06 2.35
N GLN A 85 10.24 -21.60 1.95
CA GLN A 85 9.78 -21.52 0.56
C GLN A 85 9.62 -20.08 0.04
N PHE A 86 9.14 -19.17 0.87
CA PHE A 86 8.89 -17.78 0.46
C PHE A 86 10.19 -17.06 0.16
N ASN A 87 11.18 -17.21 1.04
CA ASN A 87 12.49 -16.62 0.85
C ASN A 87 13.22 -17.20 -0.36
N ASN A 88 13.11 -18.51 -0.59
CA ASN A 88 13.70 -19.18 -1.74
C ASN A 88 13.08 -18.69 -3.05
N ILE A 89 11.75 -18.64 -3.16
CA ILE A 89 11.06 -18.14 -4.35
C ILE A 89 11.41 -16.68 -4.60
N THR A 90 11.37 -15.84 -3.55
CA THR A 90 11.67 -14.42 -3.67
C THR A 90 13.13 -14.15 -4.03
N SER A 91 14.07 -14.96 -3.56
CA SER A 91 15.47 -14.90 -4.01
C SER A 91 15.57 -15.10 -5.51
N VAL A 92 14.91 -16.12 -6.07
CA VAL A 92 14.87 -16.36 -7.52
C VAL A 92 14.30 -15.16 -8.28
N LEU A 93 13.17 -14.62 -7.85
CA LEU A 93 12.60 -13.41 -8.46
C LEU A 93 13.56 -12.22 -8.43
N SER A 94 14.37 -12.13 -7.38
CA SER A 94 15.36 -11.06 -7.18
C SER A 94 16.68 -11.29 -7.89
N GLY A 95 16.80 -12.31 -8.73
CA GLY A 95 18.03 -12.63 -9.46
C GLY A 95 19.09 -13.33 -8.60
N HIS A 96 18.75 -13.79 -7.40
CA HIS A 96 19.65 -14.53 -6.53
C HIS A 96 19.29 -16.02 -6.51
N LYS A 97 20.30 -16.90 -6.37
CA LYS A 97 20.03 -18.32 -6.20
C LYS A 97 19.30 -18.57 -4.89
N GLY A 98 18.20 -19.32 -4.95
CA GLY A 98 17.55 -19.83 -3.75
C GLY A 98 18.40 -20.94 -3.10
N ARG A 99 18.14 -21.23 -1.84
CA ARG A 99 18.85 -22.27 -1.07
C ARG A 99 18.26 -23.67 -1.32
N ALA A 100 16.99 -23.74 -1.73
CA ALA A 100 16.30 -25.01 -1.94
C ALA A 100 16.83 -25.76 -3.17
N ASN A 101 17.32 -26.99 -2.99
CA ASN A 101 17.81 -27.85 -4.07
C ASN A 101 16.76 -28.11 -5.17
N SER A 102 15.48 -28.09 -4.84
CA SER A 102 14.37 -28.23 -5.80
C SER A 102 14.32 -27.12 -6.87
N LEU A 103 15.05 -26.02 -6.68
CA LEU A 103 15.15 -24.91 -7.62
C LEU A 103 16.41 -24.95 -8.48
N ASN A 104 17.34 -25.89 -8.24
CA ASN A 104 18.62 -25.95 -8.95
C ASN A 104 18.46 -26.07 -10.48
N TYR A 105 17.40 -26.73 -10.96
CA TYR A 105 17.11 -26.88 -12.38
C TYR A 105 16.91 -25.53 -13.12
N LEU A 106 16.63 -24.43 -12.38
CA LEU A 106 16.49 -23.09 -12.96
C LEU A 106 17.85 -22.42 -13.22
N PHE A 107 18.90 -22.79 -12.45
CA PHE A 107 20.12 -21.99 -12.35
C PHE A 107 21.15 -22.28 -13.46
N ASP A 108 21.05 -23.42 -14.09
CA ASP A 108 21.97 -23.80 -15.17
C ASP A 108 21.35 -23.53 -16.55
N THR A 109 20.72 -22.37 -16.70
CA THR A 109 20.03 -21.99 -17.94
C THR A 109 20.39 -20.57 -18.37
N LEU A 110 20.45 -20.37 -19.69
CA LEU A 110 20.63 -19.04 -20.29
C LEU A 110 19.53 -18.06 -19.85
N THR A 111 18.32 -18.55 -19.59
CA THR A 111 17.19 -17.76 -19.07
C THR A 111 17.52 -17.22 -17.70
N TRP A 112 18.08 -18.05 -16.82
CA TRP A 112 18.49 -17.62 -15.48
C TRP A 112 19.57 -16.54 -15.53
N ASP A 113 20.63 -16.78 -16.28
CA ASP A 113 21.74 -15.83 -16.43
C ASP A 113 21.24 -14.48 -16.95
N ALA A 114 20.39 -14.51 -17.98
CA ALA A 114 19.78 -13.30 -18.53
C ALA A 114 18.87 -12.59 -17.53
N HIS A 115 18.11 -13.33 -16.69
CA HIS A 115 17.26 -12.77 -15.64
C HIS A 115 18.12 -12.13 -14.54
N SER A 116 19.03 -12.85 -13.94
CA SER A 116 19.89 -12.38 -12.86
C SER A 116 20.67 -11.12 -13.28
N LYS A 117 21.33 -11.17 -14.44
CA LYS A 117 22.09 -10.05 -14.99
C LYS A 117 21.22 -8.81 -15.26
N PHE A 118 20.01 -8.99 -15.78
CA PHE A 118 19.07 -7.88 -16.00
C PHE A 118 18.67 -7.23 -14.67
N ILE A 119 18.29 -8.03 -13.69
CA ILE A 119 17.86 -7.52 -12.38
C ILE A 119 19.01 -6.78 -11.70
N ASP A 120 20.20 -7.37 -11.64
CA ASP A 120 21.36 -6.75 -10.99
C ASP A 120 21.77 -5.43 -11.65
N SER A 121 21.84 -5.40 -12.97
CA SER A 121 22.21 -4.17 -13.69
C SER A 121 21.15 -3.07 -13.56
N SER A 122 19.88 -3.44 -13.59
CA SER A 122 18.78 -2.48 -13.43
C SER A 122 18.71 -1.95 -11.99
N TRP A 123 18.94 -2.83 -11.00
CA TRP A 123 18.98 -2.43 -9.60
C TRP A 123 20.17 -1.50 -9.30
N ALA A 124 21.37 -1.86 -9.76
CA ALA A 124 22.56 -1.03 -9.58
C ALA A 124 22.38 0.37 -10.20
N ARG A 125 21.74 0.45 -11.38
CA ARG A 125 21.40 1.72 -12.02
C ARG A 125 20.40 2.52 -11.19
N LEU A 126 19.35 1.89 -10.65
CA LEU A 126 18.34 2.52 -9.80
C LEU A 126 18.95 3.02 -8.48
N GLU A 127 19.76 2.20 -7.82
CA GLU A 127 20.48 2.54 -6.60
C GLU A 127 21.34 3.79 -6.82
N LYS A 128 22.19 3.78 -7.84
CA LYS A 128 23.09 4.90 -8.16
C LYS A 128 22.34 6.18 -8.56
N LYS A 129 21.28 6.06 -9.34
CA LYS A 129 20.56 7.23 -9.89
C LYS A 129 19.61 7.89 -8.89
N ARG A 130 19.07 7.12 -7.93
CA ARG A 130 17.96 7.58 -7.11
C ARG A 130 18.00 7.12 -5.66
N LEU A 131 18.06 5.81 -5.41
CA LEU A 131 17.80 5.30 -4.07
C LEU A 131 18.86 5.73 -3.05
N GLN A 132 20.13 5.76 -3.43
CA GLN A 132 21.20 6.20 -2.52
C GLN A 132 20.96 7.65 -2.09
N ALA A 133 20.67 8.54 -3.04
CA ALA A 133 20.38 9.94 -2.73
C ALA A 133 19.11 10.09 -1.85
N MET A 134 18.07 9.28 -2.10
CA MET A 134 16.87 9.28 -1.26
C MET A 134 17.15 8.81 0.17
N LYS A 135 17.92 7.72 0.33
CA LYS A 135 18.30 7.18 1.65
C LYS A 135 19.10 8.21 2.47
N ASP A 136 20.11 8.81 1.86
CA ASP A 136 20.99 9.77 2.55
C ASP A 136 20.26 11.05 2.91
N TRP A 137 19.43 11.53 2.01
CA TRP A 137 18.62 12.72 2.23
C TRP A 137 17.50 12.47 3.26
N GLY A 138 16.77 11.36 3.13
CA GLY A 138 15.70 10.98 4.04
C GLY A 138 16.19 10.76 5.47
N ARG A 139 17.36 10.12 5.64
CA ARG A 139 17.99 9.96 6.96
C ARG A 139 18.23 11.31 7.64
N LYS A 140 18.65 12.32 6.88
CA LYS A 140 18.93 13.66 7.40
C LYS A 140 17.67 14.49 7.67
N GLU A 141 16.74 14.49 6.70
CA GLU A 141 15.59 15.41 6.77
C GLU A 141 14.41 14.84 7.57
N PHE A 142 14.29 13.50 7.69
CA PHE A 142 13.18 12.81 8.37
C PHE A 142 13.59 12.09 9.67
N GLU A 143 14.81 12.33 10.20
CA GLU A 143 15.30 11.71 11.42
C GLU A 143 14.32 11.88 12.58
N THR A 144 13.91 13.11 12.87
CA THR A 144 12.98 13.42 13.97
C THR A 144 11.62 12.74 13.84
N ALA A 145 11.13 12.52 12.61
CA ALA A 145 9.91 11.76 12.39
C ALA A 145 10.13 10.26 12.66
N SER A 146 11.25 9.71 12.21
CA SER A 146 11.61 8.29 12.35
C SER A 146 11.94 7.89 13.79
N GLU A 147 12.33 8.84 14.64
CA GLU A 147 12.54 8.61 16.08
C GLU A 147 11.23 8.52 16.85
N LYS A 148 10.23 9.32 16.47
CA LYS A 148 8.95 9.40 17.18
C LYS A 148 8.08 8.15 17.01
N THR A 149 8.19 7.46 15.88
CA THR A 149 7.37 6.28 15.57
C THR A 149 8.07 5.33 14.60
N LYS A 150 7.70 4.05 14.69
CA LYS A 150 8.18 2.96 13.82
C LYS A 150 7.07 2.44 12.89
N ILE A 151 5.98 3.18 12.74
CA ILE A 151 4.86 2.82 11.86
C ILE A 151 4.82 3.80 10.69
N VAL A 152 4.89 3.25 9.47
CA VAL A 152 4.68 3.99 8.21
C VAL A 152 3.33 3.60 7.63
N PHE A 153 2.47 4.59 7.39
CA PHE A 153 1.22 4.44 6.67
C PHE A 153 1.37 5.03 5.27
N TYR A 154 1.15 4.20 4.24
CA TYR A 154 1.29 4.60 2.84
C TYR A 154 0.00 4.29 2.06
N PRO A 155 -1.04 5.14 2.14
CA PRO A 155 -2.20 5.04 1.28
C PRO A 155 -1.81 5.35 -0.17
N PHE A 156 -2.50 4.74 -1.12
CA PHE A 156 -2.23 4.89 -2.57
C PHE A 156 -0.85 4.40 -3.01
N SER A 157 -0.29 3.43 -2.31
CA SER A 157 1.09 2.96 -2.51
C SER A 157 1.25 2.00 -3.69
N GLY A 158 0.21 1.20 -4.01
CA GLY A 158 0.47 -0.02 -4.77
C GLY A 158 1.59 -0.86 -4.12
N PRO A 159 2.50 -1.45 -4.90
CA PRO A 159 3.62 -2.24 -4.37
C PRO A 159 4.84 -1.43 -3.93
N ASP A 160 4.76 -0.10 -3.84
CA ASP A 160 5.91 0.79 -3.66
C ASP A 160 6.49 0.79 -2.23
N TYR A 161 6.80 -0.39 -1.73
CA TYR A 161 7.62 -0.53 -0.51
C TYR A 161 8.99 0.14 -0.67
N LEU A 162 9.51 0.15 -1.90
CA LEU A 162 10.86 0.61 -2.22
C LEU A 162 11.15 2.04 -1.76
N THR A 163 10.28 2.99 -2.12
CA THR A 163 10.47 4.40 -1.74
C THR A 163 10.14 4.65 -0.28
N ALA A 164 9.16 3.93 0.28
CA ALA A 164 8.86 3.98 1.70
C ALA A 164 10.05 3.49 2.55
N ASN A 165 10.67 2.38 2.17
CA ASN A 165 11.86 1.87 2.85
C ASN A 165 13.09 2.78 2.67
N ALA A 166 13.26 3.39 1.48
CA ALA A 166 14.38 4.31 1.26
C ALA A 166 14.33 5.53 2.20
N PHE A 167 13.14 6.05 2.51
CA PHE A 167 12.98 7.17 3.45
C PHE A 167 12.88 6.74 4.91
N PHE A 168 12.30 5.58 5.19
CA PHE A 168 12.01 5.12 6.55
C PHE A 168 12.54 3.69 6.80
N PRO A 169 13.84 3.41 6.63
CA PRO A 169 14.38 2.05 6.75
C PRO A 169 14.25 1.51 8.18
N ASN A 170 14.11 2.38 9.17
CA ASN A 170 13.99 2.02 10.59
C ASN A 170 12.55 1.77 11.05
N ALA A 171 11.57 1.82 10.16
CA ALA A 171 10.20 1.45 10.50
C ALA A 171 10.10 -0.07 10.75
N ASP A 172 9.29 -0.46 11.73
CA ASP A 172 9.04 -1.86 12.08
C ASP A 172 7.78 -2.38 11.36
N LYS A 173 6.85 -1.47 11.04
CA LYS A 173 5.59 -1.79 10.37
C LYS A 173 5.31 -0.80 9.23
N TYR A 174 5.01 -1.34 8.05
CA TYR A 174 4.51 -0.59 6.91
C TYR A 174 3.08 -1.04 6.62
N ILE A 175 2.14 -0.10 6.57
CA ILE A 175 0.74 -0.33 6.22
C ILE A 175 0.47 0.36 4.90
N MET A 176 0.25 -0.43 3.86
CA MET A 176 0.18 0.00 2.46
C MET A 176 -1.20 -0.29 1.89
N LEU A 177 -1.74 0.64 1.11
CA LEU A 177 -3.03 0.47 0.45
C LEU A 177 -2.91 0.70 -1.06
N GLY A 178 -3.71 -0.04 -1.82
CA GLY A 178 -3.82 0.12 -3.27
C GLY A 178 -5.09 -0.54 -3.82
N LEU A 179 -5.24 -0.55 -5.13
CA LEU A 179 -6.34 -1.20 -5.82
C LEU A 179 -5.91 -2.47 -6.56
N GLU A 180 -4.64 -2.76 -6.59
CA GLU A 180 -4.07 -3.93 -7.23
C GLU A 180 -4.43 -5.20 -6.46
N PRO A 181 -4.75 -6.31 -7.15
CA PRO A 181 -5.00 -7.58 -6.48
C PRO A 181 -3.76 -8.05 -5.72
N VAL A 182 -3.97 -8.64 -4.55
CA VAL A 182 -2.88 -9.19 -3.71
C VAL A 182 -2.07 -10.22 -4.50
N GLY A 183 -2.73 -11.19 -5.12
CA GLY A 183 -2.10 -12.24 -5.89
C GLY A 183 -1.36 -13.28 -5.05
N LYS A 184 -0.44 -14.00 -5.70
CA LYS A 184 0.37 -15.06 -5.08
C LYS A 184 1.76 -15.15 -5.71
N LEU A 185 2.71 -15.71 -4.97
CA LEU A 185 4.03 -16.05 -5.51
C LEU A 185 3.92 -17.18 -6.56
N PRO A 186 4.82 -17.23 -7.55
CA PRO A 186 4.84 -18.31 -8.53
C PRO A 186 5.22 -19.65 -7.88
N GLU A 187 4.60 -20.71 -8.35
CA GLU A 187 4.94 -22.08 -7.97
C GLU A 187 6.11 -22.57 -8.87
N LEU A 188 7.31 -22.05 -8.63
CA LEU A 188 8.47 -22.27 -9.49
C LEU A 188 8.75 -23.76 -9.76
N THR A 189 8.57 -24.64 -8.76
CA THR A 189 8.79 -26.08 -8.89
C THR A 189 7.80 -26.79 -9.83
N LYS A 190 6.71 -26.12 -10.20
CA LYS A 190 5.70 -26.63 -11.13
C LYS A 190 5.85 -26.12 -12.56
N PHE A 191 6.82 -25.27 -12.81
CA PHE A 191 7.03 -24.67 -14.14
C PHE A 191 7.37 -25.75 -15.18
N LYS A 192 6.68 -25.71 -16.31
CA LYS A 192 6.98 -26.54 -17.50
C LYS A 192 8.11 -25.90 -18.31
N LYS A 193 8.66 -26.65 -19.27
CA LYS A 193 9.69 -26.17 -20.21
C LYS A 193 9.21 -24.86 -20.89
N GLY A 194 10.03 -23.82 -20.83
CA GLY A 194 9.73 -22.50 -21.40
C GLY A 194 9.04 -21.52 -20.44
N GLU A 195 8.25 -21.99 -19.46
CA GLU A 195 7.54 -21.10 -18.52
C GLU A 195 8.44 -20.20 -17.68
N PRO A 196 9.65 -20.60 -17.24
CA PRO A 196 10.56 -19.69 -16.53
C PRO A 196 10.93 -18.46 -17.36
N SER A 197 11.12 -18.64 -18.67
CA SER A 197 11.45 -17.54 -19.59
C SER A 197 10.29 -16.56 -19.76
N GLU A 198 9.08 -17.08 -19.98
CA GLU A 198 7.87 -16.26 -20.12
C GLU A 198 7.58 -15.49 -18.83
N TYR A 199 7.61 -16.17 -17.69
CA TYR A 199 7.42 -15.53 -16.39
C TYR A 199 8.45 -14.43 -16.13
N SER A 200 9.74 -14.70 -16.38
CA SER A 200 10.82 -13.72 -16.23
C SER A 200 10.59 -12.47 -17.08
N ASN A 201 10.15 -12.65 -18.33
CA ASN A 201 9.88 -11.52 -19.23
C ASN A 201 8.70 -10.68 -18.75
N ASP A 202 7.62 -11.31 -18.30
CA ASP A 202 6.45 -10.61 -17.78
C ASP A 202 6.76 -9.90 -16.47
N PHE A 203 7.55 -10.52 -15.60
CA PHE A 203 8.01 -9.91 -14.36
C PHE A 203 8.86 -8.66 -14.62
N LYS A 204 9.81 -8.72 -15.59
CA LYS A 204 10.61 -7.56 -16.00
C LYS A 204 9.76 -6.41 -16.53
N LYS A 205 8.71 -6.70 -17.31
CA LYS A 205 7.77 -5.69 -17.80
C LYS A 205 7.04 -5.00 -16.65
N SER A 206 6.60 -5.76 -15.63
CA SER A 206 5.91 -5.22 -14.46
C SER A 206 6.81 -4.29 -13.62
N LEU A 207 8.14 -4.46 -13.67
CA LEU A 207 9.10 -3.60 -12.98
C LEU A 207 9.50 -2.35 -13.79
N GLY A 208 9.21 -2.30 -15.09
CA GLY A 208 9.74 -1.27 -16.00
C GLY A 208 9.44 0.15 -15.54
N ASP A 209 8.19 0.43 -15.17
CA ASP A 209 7.80 1.79 -14.79
C ASP A 209 8.53 2.29 -13.54
N ILE A 210 8.71 1.45 -12.51
CA ILE A 210 9.42 1.87 -11.31
C ILE A 210 10.92 2.07 -11.54
N PHE A 211 11.52 1.24 -12.39
CA PHE A 211 12.93 1.39 -12.74
C PHE A 211 13.18 2.67 -13.54
N ASP A 212 12.26 3.01 -14.44
CA ASP A 212 12.41 4.15 -15.33
C ASP A 212 11.79 5.44 -14.79
N LYS A 213 10.58 5.40 -14.21
CA LYS A 213 9.76 6.58 -13.91
C LYS A 213 9.65 6.96 -12.43
N SER A 214 9.91 6.09 -11.47
CA SER A 214 9.73 6.37 -10.03
C SER A 214 8.32 6.21 -9.47
N TYR A 215 7.35 5.74 -10.25
CA TYR A 215 6.00 5.43 -9.78
C TYR A 215 5.40 4.27 -10.58
N PHE A 216 4.35 3.67 -10.05
CA PHE A 216 3.57 2.65 -10.73
C PHE A 216 2.32 3.25 -11.36
N ILE A 217 1.93 2.74 -12.51
CA ILE A 217 0.67 3.11 -13.17
C ILE A 217 -0.35 2.02 -12.89
N THR A 218 -1.27 2.25 -11.95
CA THR A 218 -2.25 1.26 -11.48
C THR A 218 -3.04 0.61 -12.61
N ARG A 219 -3.51 1.37 -13.61
CA ARG A 219 -4.24 0.80 -14.77
C ARG A 219 -3.37 -0.16 -15.57
N LYS A 220 -2.13 0.21 -15.82
CA LYS A 220 -1.18 -0.63 -16.54
C LYS A 220 -0.89 -1.90 -15.75
N MET A 221 -0.63 -1.79 -14.44
CA MET A 221 -0.40 -2.94 -13.57
C MET A 221 -1.61 -3.88 -13.52
N GLN A 222 -2.82 -3.36 -13.43
CA GLN A 222 -4.04 -4.20 -13.47
C GLN A 222 -4.17 -4.95 -14.79
N SER A 223 -3.89 -4.29 -15.93
CA SER A 223 -3.85 -4.90 -17.24
C SER A 223 -2.74 -5.97 -17.34
N ASP A 224 -1.55 -5.64 -16.87
CA ASP A 224 -0.41 -6.54 -16.86
C ASP A 224 -0.68 -7.79 -16.02
N PHE A 225 -1.29 -7.65 -14.83
CA PHE A 225 -1.67 -8.79 -13.98
C PHE A 225 -2.80 -9.66 -14.56
N GLN A 226 -3.62 -9.14 -15.46
CA GLN A 226 -4.64 -9.93 -16.16
C GLN A 226 -4.09 -10.63 -17.40
N ALA A 227 -3.17 -9.99 -18.11
CA ALA A 227 -2.62 -10.45 -19.37
C ALA A 227 -1.33 -11.27 -19.22
N GLN A 228 -0.68 -11.21 -18.05
CA GLN A 228 0.65 -11.77 -17.80
C GLN A 228 0.61 -12.89 -16.76
N LYS A 229 1.70 -13.67 -16.72
CA LYS A 229 1.87 -14.77 -15.75
C LYS A 229 2.14 -14.29 -14.32
N VAL A 230 2.40 -13.00 -14.10
CA VAL A 230 2.59 -12.41 -12.75
C VAL A 230 1.24 -12.27 -12.07
N ASN A 231 1.02 -13.03 -11.02
CA ASN A 231 -0.26 -13.07 -10.32
C ASN A 231 -0.32 -12.02 -9.20
N GLY A 232 -0.80 -10.83 -9.52
CA GLY A 232 -1.00 -9.74 -8.57
C GLY A 232 0.27 -9.05 -8.09
N LEU A 233 0.13 -8.30 -7.00
CA LEU A 233 1.16 -7.42 -6.47
C LEU A 233 2.25 -8.16 -5.67
N LEU A 234 1.92 -9.28 -5.02
CA LEU A 234 2.80 -9.94 -4.04
C LEU A 234 4.20 -10.28 -4.57
N PRO A 235 4.40 -10.78 -5.81
CA PRO A 235 5.73 -11.01 -6.36
C PRO A 235 6.60 -9.75 -6.43
N ILE A 236 6.00 -8.60 -6.74
CA ILE A 236 6.70 -7.31 -6.85
C ILE A 236 7.03 -6.76 -5.46
N LEU A 237 6.09 -6.83 -4.52
CA LEU A 237 6.29 -6.40 -3.15
C LEU A 237 7.44 -7.17 -2.48
N THR A 238 7.42 -8.49 -2.57
CA THR A 238 8.46 -9.35 -1.98
C THR A 238 9.80 -9.17 -2.67
N PHE A 239 9.82 -8.93 -3.99
CA PHE A 239 11.01 -8.57 -4.74
C PHE A 239 11.69 -7.30 -4.16
N PHE A 240 10.94 -6.24 -3.89
CA PHE A 240 11.52 -5.02 -3.31
C PHE A 240 12.02 -5.25 -1.89
N ILE A 241 11.28 -6.00 -1.06
CA ILE A 241 11.74 -6.37 0.28
C ILE A 241 13.08 -7.12 0.18
N LYS A 242 13.19 -8.09 -0.73
CA LYS A 242 14.42 -8.86 -0.91
C LYS A 242 15.57 -8.02 -1.46
N ARG A 243 15.33 -7.20 -2.48
CA ARG A 243 16.35 -6.34 -3.10
C ARG A 243 16.86 -5.22 -2.20
N THR A 244 16.13 -4.87 -1.15
CA THR A 244 16.59 -3.95 -0.10
C THR A 244 17.42 -4.65 0.99
N GLY A 245 17.85 -5.91 0.76
CA GLY A 245 18.76 -6.64 1.64
C GLY A 245 18.09 -7.45 2.74
N ASN A 246 16.79 -7.69 2.64
CA ASN A 246 16.01 -8.37 3.67
C ASN A 246 15.74 -9.84 3.34
N GLU A 247 15.45 -10.67 4.36
CA GLU A 247 15.07 -12.07 4.22
C GLU A 247 13.60 -12.26 4.55
N ILE A 248 12.82 -12.89 3.66
CA ILE A 248 11.40 -13.17 3.91
C ILE A 248 11.27 -14.29 4.95
N LEU A 249 10.50 -14.03 6.01
CA LEU A 249 10.26 -14.99 7.09
C LEU A 249 8.95 -15.73 6.90
N ASP A 250 7.86 -15.00 6.65
CA ASP A 250 6.51 -15.57 6.52
C ASP A 250 5.62 -14.70 5.67
N ILE A 251 4.57 -15.30 5.09
CA ILE A 251 3.53 -14.61 4.35
C ILE A 251 2.18 -15.14 4.81
N LYS A 252 1.29 -14.24 5.22
CA LYS A 252 -0.09 -14.54 5.61
C LYS A 252 -1.06 -13.71 4.80
N TYR A 253 -2.19 -14.29 4.44
CA TYR A 253 -3.27 -13.55 3.86
C TYR A 253 -4.16 -12.91 4.92
N LEU A 254 -4.79 -11.80 4.55
CA LEU A 254 -5.77 -11.09 5.36
C LEU A 254 -7.12 -11.24 4.68
N VAL A 255 -8.09 -11.78 5.43
CA VAL A 255 -9.44 -12.05 4.97
C VAL A 255 -10.46 -11.34 5.86
N ARG A 256 -11.64 -11.03 5.30
CA ARG A 256 -12.77 -10.51 6.06
C ARG A 256 -13.67 -11.66 6.48
N TYR A 257 -14.06 -11.71 7.74
CA TYR A 257 -15.09 -12.60 8.25
C TYR A 257 -16.45 -11.90 8.36
N GLU A 258 -17.54 -12.68 8.32
CA GLU A 258 -18.92 -12.17 8.37
C GLU A 258 -19.25 -11.37 9.63
N GLN A 259 -18.56 -11.63 10.74
CA GLN A 259 -18.70 -10.89 12.00
C GLN A 259 -17.88 -9.59 12.04
N ASP A 260 -17.63 -9.01 10.89
CA ASP A 260 -16.93 -7.73 10.77
C ASP A 260 -15.51 -7.71 11.41
N SER A 261 -14.75 -8.78 11.26
CA SER A 261 -13.35 -8.85 11.70
C SER A 261 -12.39 -9.06 10.52
N ILE A 262 -11.16 -8.60 10.69
CA ILE A 262 -10.05 -8.89 9.79
C ILE A 262 -9.16 -9.92 10.47
N SER A 263 -8.93 -11.03 9.81
CA SER A 263 -8.14 -12.13 10.35
C SER A 263 -7.00 -12.52 9.44
N GLU A 264 -5.90 -12.95 10.04
CA GLU A 264 -4.77 -13.54 9.36
C GLU A 264 -5.05 -15.03 9.12
N VAL A 265 -4.79 -15.48 7.90
CA VAL A 265 -4.87 -16.90 7.53
C VAL A 265 -3.58 -17.33 6.86
N ALA A 266 -3.26 -18.62 6.89
CA ALA A 266 -2.07 -19.16 6.25
C ALA A 266 -2.07 -18.89 4.74
N TYR A 267 -0.88 -18.81 4.15
CA TYR A 267 -0.70 -18.51 2.72
C TYR A 267 -1.37 -19.57 1.81
N ASP A 268 -1.40 -20.82 2.23
CA ASP A 268 -2.03 -21.95 1.52
C ASP A 268 -3.52 -22.12 1.85
N PHE A 269 -4.10 -21.16 2.58
CA PHE A 269 -5.51 -21.17 2.96
C PHE A 269 -6.41 -21.35 1.73
N LYS A 270 -7.24 -22.38 1.78
CA LYS A 270 -8.23 -22.71 0.75
C LYS A 270 -9.60 -22.36 1.26
N SER A 271 -10.25 -21.38 0.66
CA SER A 271 -11.67 -21.13 0.85
C SER A 271 -12.24 -20.63 -0.47
N ASP A 272 -13.29 -21.30 -0.94
CA ASP A 272 -14.00 -20.89 -2.16
C ASP A 272 -14.80 -19.60 -1.95
N GLU A 273 -15.12 -19.25 -0.71
CA GLU A 273 -16.00 -18.13 -0.37
C GLU A 273 -15.24 -16.83 0.00
N ARG A 274 -13.99 -16.95 0.48
CA ARG A 274 -13.23 -15.81 1.02
C ARG A 274 -11.97 -15.54 0.23
N LYS A 275 -12.01 -14.49 -0.59
CA LYS A 275 -10.81 -14.02 -1.31
C LYS A 275 -9.98 -13.12 -0.42
N PRO A 276 -8.67 -13.32 -0.34
CA PRO A 276 -7.78 -12.40 0.36
C PRO A 276 -7.91 -10.98 -0.21
N PHE A 277 -8.14 -10.00 0.66
CA PHE A 277 -8.11 -8.60 0.29
C PHE A 277 -6.85 -7.89 0.79
N GLY A 278 -6.02 -8.59 1.57
CA GLY A 278 -4.74 -8.10 2.04
C GLY A 278 -3.74 -9.22 2.25
N VAL A 279 -2.51 -8.83 2.49
CA VAL A 279 -1.38 -9.72 2.81
C VAL A 279 -0.49 -9.06 3.84
N ARG A 280 0.04 -9.88 4.76
CA ARG A 280 1.14 -9.55 5.66
C ARG A 280 2.37 -10.30 5.19
N VAL A 281 3.49 -9.59 5.04
CA VAL A 281 4.80 -10.16 4.76
C VAL A 281 5.71 -9.82 5.92
N ASP A 282 6.17 -10.85 6.64
CA ASP A 282 7.17 -10.71 7.68
C ASP A 282 8.56 -10.93 7.09
N PHE A 283 9.50 -10.09 7.49
CA PHE A 283 10.86 -10.15 6.98
C PHE A 283 11.88 -9.78 8.07
N LEU A 284 13.11 -10.22 7.87
CA LEU A 284 14.24 -9.93 8.73
C LEU A 284 15.08 -8.81 8.12
N GLN A 285 15.29 -7.74 8.89
CA GLN A 285 16.21 -6.65 8.56
C GLN A 285 17.11 -6.37 9.76
N ASP A 286 18.44 -6.44 9.56
CA ASP A 286 19.43 -6.16 10.59
C ASP A 286 19.17 -6.90 11.93
N GLY A 287 18.80 -8.20 11.81
CA GLY A 287 18.50 -9.05 12.98
C GLY A 287 17.14 -8.80 13.63
N LYS A 288 16.30 -7.89 13.11
CA LYS A 288 14.96 -7.58 13.64
C LYS A 288 13.87 -8.01 12.68
N GLN A 289 12.83 -8.62 13.23
CA GLN A 289 11.61 -8.91 12.46
C GLN A 289 10.80 -7.64 12.25
N LYS A 290 10.38 -7.42 11.01
CA LYS A 290 9.53 -6.33 10.55
C LYS A 290 8.40 -6.86 9.71
N SER A 291 7.39 -6.02 9.45
CA SER A 291 6.20 -6.45 8.69
C SER A 291 5.74 -5.39 7.69
N VAL A 292 5.37 -5.86 6.50
CA VAL A 292 4.58 -5.07 5.53
C VAL A 292 3.18 -5.65 5.49
N TYR A 293 2.19 -4.80 5.68
CA TYR A 293 0.78 -5.07 5.42
C TYR A 293 0.38 -4.36 4.14
N TYR A 294 -0.18 -5.08 3.19
CA TYR A 294 -0.78 -4.48 2.01
C TYR A 294 -2.26 -4.87 1.95
N PHE A 295 -3.12 -3.90 1.62
CA PHE A 295 -4.55 -4.12 1.44
C PHE A 295 -5.01 -3.60 0.08
N LYS A 296 -5.76 -4.42 -0.65
CA LYS A 296 -6.55 -4.01 -1.79
C LYS A 296 -7.88 -3.46 -1.28
N TYR A 297 -8.00 -2.13 -1.21
CA TYR A 297 -9.21 -1.51 -0.69
C TYR A 297 -9.49 -0.16 -1.34
N ASP A 298 -10.75 0.10 -1.70
CA ASP A 298 -11.23 1.41 -2.12
C ASP A 298 -11.52 2.25 -0.86
N VAL A 299 -10.75 3.30 -0.68
CA VAL A 299 -10.81 4.20 0.49
C VAL A 299 -11.72 5.41 0.28
N SER A 300 -12.60 5.38 -0.73
CA SER A 300 -13.64 6.40 -0.87
C SER A 300 -14.63 6.37 0.31
N ASN A 301 -15.24 7.51 0.63
CA ASN A 301 -16.17 7.65 1.76
C ASN A 301 -17.31 6.61 1.75
N LYS A 302 -17.69 6.11 0.57
CA LYS A 302 -18.71 5.07 0.42
C LYS A 302 -18.30 3.77 1.11
N LEU A 303 -17.04 3.37 0.98
CA LEU A 303 -16.51 2.10 1.49
C LEU A 303 -15.61 2.28 2.71
N PHE A 304 -15.14 3.50 2.97
CA PHE A 304 -14.26 3.82 4.09
C PHE A 304 -14.90 4.91 4.97
N ASN A 305 -15.68 4.48 5.95
CA ASN A 305 -16.36 5.35 6.90
C ASN A 305 -16.34 4.73 8.31
N ASP A 306 -16.76 5.48 9.32
CA ASP A 306 -16.63 5.11 10.73
C ASP A 306 -17.38 3.82 11.13
N THR A 307 -18.35 3.38 10.33
CA THR A 307 -19.07 2.13 10.57
C THR A 307 -18.33 0.91 10.04
N THR A 308 -17.41 1.09 9.09
CA THR A 308 -16.72 -0.03 8.43
C THR A 308 -15.59 -0.57 9.29
N VAL A 309 -15.48 -1.91 9.33
CA VAL A 309 -14.43 -2.62 10.04
C VAL A 309 -13.04 -2.22 9.56
N PHE A 310 -12.89 -2.02 8.26
CA PHE A 310 -11.59 -1.64 7.70
C PHE A 310 -11.16 -0.25 8.16
N ASN A 311 -12.08 0.72 8.26
CA ASN A 311 -11.77 2.04 8.82
C ASN A 311 -11.32 1.90 10.29
N LYS A 312 -12.08 1.15 11.12
CA LYS A 312 -11.72 0.89 12.51
C LYS A 312 -10.35 0.23 12.64
N TYR A 313 -10.06 -0.76 11.80
CA TYR A 313 -8.77 -1.44 11.76
C TYR A 313 -7.61 -0.48 11.41
N ILE A 314 -7.75 0.30 10.33
CA ILE A 314 -6.73 1.28 9.93
C ILE A 314 -6.56 2.34 11.01
N ASN A 315 -7.65 2.90 11.55
CA ASN A 315 -7.59 3.90 12.62
C ASN A 315 -6.81 3.39 13.84
N ALA A 316 -7.05 2.15 14.28
CA ALA A 316 -6.35 1.54 15.41
C ALA A 316 -4.86 1.26 15.13
N ASN A 317 -4.51 0.91 13.89
CA ASN A 317 -3.15 0.51 13.52
C ASN A 317 -2.26 1.66 13.00
N THR A 318 -2.82 2.84 12.78
CA THR A 318 -2.10 4.01 12.25
C THR A 318 -2.00 5.17 13.24
N THR A 319 -2.38 4.97 14.50
CA THR A 319 -2.23 5.99 15.54
C THR A 319 -0.78 6.38 15.71
N ASN A 320 -0.51 7.68 15.68
CA ASN A 320 0.84 8.25 15.79
C ASN A 320 1.83 7.74 14.72
N CYS A 321 1.37 7.51 13.48
CA CYS A 321 2.21 7.02 12.39
C CYS A 321 2.93 8.17 11.65
N ILE A 322 3.91 7.79 10.80
CA ILE A 322 4.36 8.60 9.69
C ILE A 322 3.46 8.27 8.50
N THR A 323 2.77 9.24 7.94
CA THR A 323 2.08 9.04 6.67
C THR A 323 2.96 9.50 5.52
N TYR A 324 3.18 8.59 4.56
CA TYR A 324 3.89 8.87 3.32
C TYR A 324 2.90 8.80 2.15
N ILE A 325 2.84 9.85 1.32
CA ILE A 325 1.94 9.92 0.17
C ILE A 325 2.73 10.39 -1.04
N LYS A 326 2.72 9.59 -2.09
CA LYS A 326 3.38 9.89 -3.35
C LYS A 326 2.46 9.49 -4.50
N SER A 327 2.33 10.35 -5.50
CA SER A 327 1.58 10.05 -6.72
C SER A 327 0.13 9.63 -6.47
N ALA A 328 -0.56 10.34 -5.56
CA ALA A 328 -1.94 10.06 -5.16
C ALA A 328 -3.00 10.64 -6.12
N SER A 329 -2.59 11.12 -7.30
CA SER A 329 -3.49 11.58 -8.38
C SER A 329 -4.52 12.64 -7.93
N TYR A 330 -4.19 13.45 -6.93
CA TYR A 330 -5.07 14.46 -6.32
C TYR A 330 -6.38 13.91 -5.75
N LEU A 331 -6.49 12.60 -5.49
CA LEU A 331 -7.71 11.99 -4.96
C LEU A 331 -8.12 12.59 -3.61
N LEU A 332 -7.17 12.91 -2.76
CA LEU A 332 -7.43 13.53 -1.46
C LEU A 332 -7.93 14.99 -1.55
N HIS A 333 -7.95 15.60 -2.75
CA HIS A 333 -8.60 16.90 -3.00
C HIS A 333 -10.11 16.77 -3.14
N ALA A 334 -10.60 15.60 -3.54
CA ALA A 334 -12.03 15.36 -3.76
C ALA A 334 -12.79 15.17 -2.43
N GLY A 335 -14.05 15.62 -2.41
CA GLY A 335 -14.91 15.50 -1.23
C GLY A 335 -15.21 14.04 -0.86
N PHE A 336 -15.28 13.14 -1.84
CA PHE A 336 -15.56 11.72 -1.59
C PHE A 336 -14.37 10.94 -0.99
N MET A 337 -13.23 11.61 -0.73
CA MET A 337 -12.04 11.08 -0.04
C MET A 337 -11.80 11.78 1.31
N SER A 338 -12.77 12.54 1.82
CA SER A 338 -12.61 13.30 3.05
C SER A 338 -12.33 12.41 4.26
N ASN A 339 -12.97 11.26 4.39
CA ASN A 339 -12.76 10.35 5.52
C ASN A 339 -11.31 9.86 5.62
N MET A 340 -10.69 9.50 4.49
CA MET A 340 -9.28 9.11 4.47
C MET A 340 -8.37 10.31 4.78
N ARG A 341 -8.65 11.48 4.21
CA ARG A 341 -7.90 12.70 4.50
C ARG A 341 -7.94 13.05 5.99
N ASP A 342 -9.13 13.02 6.59
CA ASP A 342 -9.34 13.39 7.99
C ASP A 342 -8.68 12.38 8.94
N LEU A 343 -8.74 11.08 8.60
CA LEU A 343 -8.01 10.03 9.33
C LEU A 343 -6.50 10.30 9.31
N ILE A 344 -5.92 10.61 8.14
CA ILE A 344 -4.50 10.91 8.02
C ILE A 344 -4.13 12.13 8.88
N LEU A 345 -4.86 13.23 8.75
CA LEU A 345 -4.63 14.45 9.54
C LEU A 345 -4.76 14.21 11.05
N LYS A 346 -5.66 13.32 11.46
CA LYS A 346 -5.88 12.95 12.87
C LYS A 346 -4.75 12.08 13.40
N ASN A 347 -4.39 11.02 12.68
CA ASN A 347 -3.55 9.94 13.21
C ASN A 347 -2.06 10.16 13.01
N SER A 348 -1.65 10.98 12.03
CA SER A 348 -0.24 11.14 11.72
C SER A 348 0.48 12.05 12.70
N SER A 349 1.64 11.63 13.17
CA SER A 349 2.61 12.50 13.84
C SER A 349 3.38 13.34 12.81
N SER A 350 3.56 12.78 11.61
CA SER A 350 4.23 13.43 10.50
C SER A 350 3.61 12.98 9.18
N ILE A 351 3.48 13.91 8.23
CA ILE A 351 2.99 13.65 6.88
C ILE A 351 4.05 14.11 5.91
N ILE A 352 4.53 13.20 5.07
CA ILE A 352 5.48 13.46 4.00
C ILE A 352 4.77 13.15 2.68
N GLN A 353 4.66 14.16 1.83
CA GLN A 353 3.91 13.99 0.59
C GLN A 353 4.45 14.84 -0.55
N ASP A 354 4.10 14.45 -1.79
CA ASP A 354 4.19 15.36 -2.94
C ASP A 354 2.93 16.25 -3.03
N ASP A 355 2.84 17.10 -4.05
CA ASP A 355 1.70 18.02 -4.24
C ASP A 355 0.39 17.32 -4.59
N THR A 356 0.43 16.02 -4.93
CA THR A 356 -0.75 15.21 -5.29
C THR A 356 -1.50 14.65 -4.09
N GLY A 357 -0.95 14.81 -2.87
CA GLY A 357 -1.51 14.32 -1.62
C GLY A 357 -2.66 15.18 -1.06
N ILE A 358 -2.61 15.44 0.23
CA ILE A 358 -3.59 16.30 0.93
C ILE A 358 -3.40 17.76 0.47
N PRO A 359 -4.48 18.50 0.15
CA PRO A 359 -4.37 19.92 -0.19
C PRO A 359 -3.66 20.72 0.89
N PHE A 360 -2.71 21.56 0.49
CA PHE A 360 -1.83 22.30 1.41
C PHE A 360 -2.57 23.14 2.45
N LYS A 361 -3.74 23.69 2.09
CA LYS A 361 -4.57 24.49 3.00
C LYS A 361 -4.87 23.79 4.34
N TYR A 362 -4.99 22.46 4.36
CA TYR A 362 -5.28 21.70 5.59
C TYR A 362 -4.10 21.67 6.57
N PHE A 363 -2.88 21.94 6.11
CA PHE A 363 -1.71 22.07 6.99
C PHE A 363 -1.61 23.46 7.63
N GLU A 364 -2.18 24.48 6.99
CA GLU A 364 -2.25 25.85 7.53
C GLU A 364 -3.42 26.05 8.50
N GLU A 365 -4.51 25.30 8.32
CA GLU A 365 -5.69 25.36 9.18
C GLU A 365 -5.35 25.05 10.64
N GLY A 366 -5.68 25.99 11.54
CA GLY A 366 -5.49 25.85 13.00
C GLY A 366 -4.01 25.74 13.41
N LYS A 367 -3.05 25.96 12.53
CA LYS A 367 -1.60 25.93 12.79
C LYS A 367 -1.14 24.67 13.56
N LYS A 368 -1.75 23.52 13.27
CA LYS A 368 -1.48 22.25 13.95
C LYS A 368 -0.19 21.58 13.49
N PHE A 369 0.37 22.01 12.35
CA PHE A 369 1.55 21.44 11.77
C PHE A 369 2.65 22.49 11.58
N ASP A 370 3.89 22.09 11.82
CA ASP A 370 5.07 22.78 11.34
C ASP A 370 5.43 22.19 9.97
N VAL A 371 5.56 23.06 8.95
CA VAL A 371 5.74 22.62 7.57
C VAL A 371 7.12 23.02 7.07
N LYS A 372 7.81 22.05 6.45
CA LYS A 372 9.04 22.26 5.66
C LYS A 372 8.74 21.93 4.20
N LEU A 373 9.23 22.79 3.29
CA LEU A 373 9.05 22.64 1.85
C LEU A 373 10.37 22.31 1.18
N TYR A 374 10.31 21.41 0.19
CA TYR A 374 11.48 21.02 -0.60
C TYR A 374 11.13 20.99 -2.09
N GLY A 375 12.10 21.32 -2.92
CA GLY A 375 11.95 21.31 -4.37
C GLY A 375 11.38 22.61 -4.93
N GLU A 376 10.47 22.51 -5.90
CA GLU A 376 9.88 23.64 -6.61
C GLU A 376 8.43 23.35 -6.99
N TYR A 377 7.49 24.19 -6.57
CA TYR A 377 6.10 24.10 -6.99
C TYR A 377 5.73 25.28 -7.90
N THR A 378 5.38 24.97 -9.15
CA THR A 378 4.92 25.98 -10.13
C THR A 378 3.47 25.73 -10.55
N ARG A 379 3.12 24.46 -10.79
CA ARG A 379 1.79 24.04 -11.23
C ARG A 379 1.58 22.56 -10.91
N PRO A 380 0.32 22.11 -10.79
CA PRO A 380 0.03 20.68 -10.64
C PRO A 380 0.35 19.91 -11.94
N VAL A 381 0.38 18.58 -11.84
CA VAL A 381 0.44 17.69 -13.02
C VAL A 381 -0.93 17.69 -13.70
N GLU A 382 -0.98 18.03 -14.98
CA GLU A 382 -2.22 18.34 -15.71
C GLU A 382 -3.07 17.13 -16.11
N ASP A 383 -2.55 15.90 -15.92
CA ASP A 383 -3.19 14.68 -16.42
C ASP A 383 -4.35 14.16 -15.54
N PHE A 384 -4.70 14.83 -14.45
CA PHE A 384 -5.66 14.32 -13.46
C PHE A 384 -6.90 15.18 -13.31
N PRO A 385 -8.11 14.55 -13.13
CA PRO A 385 -9.39 15.27 -13.14
C PRO A 385 -9.66 16.13 -11.91
N TYR A 386 -9.02 15.87 -10.76
CA TYR A 386 -9.27 16.61 -9.50
C TYR A 386 -8.19 17.64 -9.19
N LEU A 387 -7.36 17.92 -10.16
CA LEU A 387 -6.29 18.89 -9.99
C LEU A 387 -6.84 20.33 -9.88
N SER A 388 -6.17 21.09 -9.04
CA SER A 388 -6.31 22.53 -9.02
C SER A 388 -4.98 23.16 -8.61
N LEU A 389 -4.68 24.32 -9.12
CA LEU A 389 -3.53 25.09 -8.66
C LEU A 389 -3.72 25.40 -7.16
N GLN A 390 -2.80 24.93 -6.35
CA GLN A 390 -2.83 25.16 -4.90
C GLN A 390 -2.19 26.54 -4.61
N LYS A 391 -2.99 27.61 -4.68
CA LYS A 391 -2.51 28.98 -4.37
C LYS A 391 -1.82 29.07 -3.00
N PRO A 392 -2.37 28.49 -1.90
CA PRO A 392 -1.68 28.52 -0.60
C PRO A 392 -0.29 27.86 -0.64
N LEU A 393 -0.12 26.76 -1.40
CA LEU A 393 1.17 26.10 -1.56
C LEU A 393 2.14 26.99 -2.35
N GLN A 394 1.67 27.62 -3.43
CA GLN A 394 2.47 28.53 -4.23
C GLN A 394 2.94 29.73 -3.41
N GLU A 395 2.03 30.33 -2.64
CA GLU A 395 2.34 31.43 -1.73
C GLU A 395 3.34 31.01 -0.64
N ALA A 396 3.22 29.81 -0.09
CA ALA A 396 4.16 29.29 0.89
C ALA A 396 5.57 29.11 0.31
N PHE A 397 5.69 28.60 -0.92
CA PHE A 397 6.97 28.51 -1.63
C PHE A 397 7.62 29.89 -1.87
N HIS A 398 6.81 30.90 -2.18
CA HIS A 398 7.32 32.28 -2.34
C HIS A 398 7.73 32.89 -1.00
N ARG A 399 6.87 32.81 0.01
CA ARG A 399 7.11 33.33 1.36
C ARG A 399 8.35 32.75 2.01
N ASP A 400 8.52 31.43 1.88
CA ASP A 400 9.58 30.68 2.55
C ASP A 400 10.77 30.37 1.60
N SER A 401 10.88 31.08 0.47
CA SER A 401 11.85 30.79 -0.60
C SER A 401 13.30 30.62 -0.12
N LEU A 402 13.71 31.37 0.89
CA LEU A 402 15.06 31.26 1.49
C LEU A 402 15.26 29.98 2.34
N LYS A 403 14.18 29.34 2.76
CA LYS A 403 14.20 28.12 3.58
C LYS A 403 13.98 26.86 2.75
N VAL A 404 13.43 26.98 1.54
CA VAL A 404 13.17 25.87 0.65
C VAL A 404 14.49 25.25 0.20
N LYS A 405 14.65 23.94 0.44
CA LYS A 405 15.84 23.19 0.04
C LYS A 405 15.59 22.45 -1.27
N LYS A 406 16.64 22.35 -2.10
CA LYS A 406 16.60 21.50 -3.30
C LYS A 406 16.63 20.02 -2.92
N MET A 407 15.98 19.19 -3.73
CA MET A 407 16.06 17.74 -3.61
C MET A 407 17.13 17.19 -4.55
N PRO A 408 17.96 16.23 -4.09
CA PRO A 408 19.02 15.63 -4.92
C PRO A 408 18.52 14.48 -5.81
N PHE A 409 17.21 14.24 -5.90
CA PHE A 409 16.56 13.17 -6.66
C PHE A 409 15.23 13.66 -7.23
N HIS A 410 14.66 12.87 -8.15
CA HIS A 410 13.33 13.11 -8.72
C HIS A 410 12.33 12.08 -8.17
N LEU A 411 11.10 12.51 -7.92
CA LEU A 411 10.07 11.71 -7.25
C LEU A 411 8.69 11.91 -7.88
N GLY A 412 7.89 10.84 -7.93
CA GLY A 412 6.50 10.89 -8.33
C GLY A 412 6.29 11.34 -9.78
N TYR A 413 5.17 11.98 -10.05
CA TYR A 413 4.80 12.39 -11.41
C TYR A 413 5.68 13.50 -12.01
N HIS A 414 6.38 14.26 -11.19
CA HIS A 414 7.27 15.32 -11.63
C HIS A 414 8.68 14.87 -12.03
N TRP A 415 8.98 13.57 -11.99
CA TRP A 415 10.31 13.02 -12.27
C TRP A 415 10.93 13.50 -13.60
N GLY A 416 10.08 13.73 -14.63
CA GLY A 416 10.51 14.19 -15.96
C GLY A 416 10.68 15.70 -16.06
N SER A 417 9.94 16.49 -15.26
CA SER A 417 9.96 17.96 -15.29
C SER A 417 11.03 18.56 -14.39
N LYS A 418 11.64 17.78 -13.52
CA LYS A 418 12.59 18.21 -12.47
C LYS A 418 12.02 19.26 -11.50
N LYS A 419 10.69 19.32 -11.38
CA LYS A 419 9.95 20.22 -10.50
C LYS A 419 9.30 19.45 -9.36
N ASP A 420 10.09 18.59 -8.75
CA ASP A 420 9.63 17.74 -7.66
C ASP A 420 9.32 18.56 -6.42
N VAL A 421 8.32 18.15 -5.69
CA VAL A 421 7.86 18.76 -4.45
C VAL A 421 7.83 17.71 -3.34
N ILE A 422 8.34 18.07 -2.18
CA ILE A 422 8.02 17.38 -0.93
C ILE A 422 7.53 18.42 0.08
N ILE A 423 6.38 18.11 0.67
CA ILE A 423 5.78 18.80 1.81
C ILE A 423 5.98 17.90 3.01
N PHE A 424 6.77 18.34 3.98
CA PHE A 424 6.93 17.65 5.26
C PHE A 424 6.20 18.43 6.34
N ALA A 425 5.06 17.91 6.77
CA ALA A 425 4.22 18.48 7.82
C ALA A 425 4.36 17.65 9.10
N GLN A 426 4.89 18.24 10.15
CA GLN A 426 5.08 17.62 11.45
C GLN A 426 4.07 18.17 12.45
N LYS A 427 3.34 17.30 13.14
CA LYS A 427 2.35 17.68 14.15
C LYS A 427 3.05 18.26 15.36
N LYS A 428 2.54 19.41 15.83
CA LYS A 428 3.04 20.11 17.03
C LYS A 428 2.77 19.36 18.32
#